data_c5edc4a0cd4392aa3b1b75d81dd56f4e
#
_entry.id   c5edc4a0cd4392aa3b1b75d81dd56f4e
#
_cell.length_a   1.000
_cell.length_b   1.000
_cell.length_c   1.000
_cell.angle_alpha   90.00
_cell.angle_beta   90.00
_cell.angle_gamma   90.00
#
_symmetry.space_group_name_H-M   'P 1'
#
loop_
_entity.id
_entity.type
_entity.pdbx_description
1 polymer ?
#
loop_
_entity_poly.entity_id
_entity_poly.type
_entity_poly.pdbx_seq_one_letter_code
_entity_poly.pdbx_strand_id
1 'polypeptide(L)'
;TIKGGEEQQKLWACYLRKWLVGMLAGWTLDDVVNNVIIVLIGAQGSGKSTWIAMLLPPELRQYFYTKTNASRLTKDDLLVLATYGLMLCEELDTMKPSELNQLKAAVTMLTIDERAAYAHFAEHRPHIASFAATGNNVQFLSDPTGNRRWLPFEVESILSPREHPFDYPHIYAQALH
;
A
#
# COMPACT_ATOMS: atom_id res chain seq x y z
N THR A 1 -11.13 -0.08 14.53
CA THR A 1 -11.72 1.27 14.52
C THR A 1 -10.68 2.32 14.22
N ILE A 2 -11.11 3.39 13.56
CA ILE A 2 -10.32 4.58 13.26
C ILE A 2 -10.66 5.66 14.28
N LYS A 3 -9.63 6.36 14.75
CA LYS A 3 -9.76 7.46 15.70
C LYS A 3 -10.48 8.65 15.08
N GLY A 4 -11.31 9.35 15.85
CA GLY A 4 -12.04 10.53 15.39
C GLY A 4 -13.54 10.33 15.18
N GLY A 5 -14.09 9.22 15.68
CA GLY A 5 -15.52 8.96 15.73
C GLY A 5 -16.15 8.50 14.42
N GLU A 6 -17.47 8.60 14.36
CA GLU A 6 -18.28 8.01 13.28
C GLU A 6 -17.98 8.61 11.91
N GLU A 7 -17.70 9.90 11.83
CA GLU A 7 -17.38 10.57 10.56
C GLU A 7 -16.06 10.03 9.97
N GLN A 8 -15.00 9.91 10.79
CA GLN A 8 -13.74 9.34 10.36
C GLN A 8 -13.85 7.86 9.98
N GLN A 9 -14.71 7.13 10.67
CA GLN A 9 -15.00 5.74 10.33
C GLN A 9 -15.71 5.61 8.97
N LYS A 10 -16.63 6.53 8.63
CA LYS A 10 -17.28 6.60 7.31
C LYS A 10 -16.26 6.95 6.22
N LEU A 11 -15.38 7.93 6.48
CA LEU A 11 -14.30 8.30 5.55
C LEU A 11 -13.36 7.12 5.30
N TRP A 12 -12.96 6.43 6.35
CA TRP A 12 -12.15 5.22 6.25
C TRP A 12 -12.80 4.18 5.34
N ALA A 13 -14.06 3.84 5.57
CA ALA A 13 -14.78 2.84 4.79
C ALA A 13 -14.86 3.25 3.30
N CYS A 14 -15.12 4.54 3.04
CA CYS A 14 -15.16 5.08 1.69
C CYS A 14 -13.82 5.01 0.98
N TYR A 15 -12.73 5.47 1.63
CA TYR A 15 -11.42 5.50 1.00
C TYR A 15 -10.78 4.12 0.89
N LEU A 16 -11.00 3.23 1.87
CA LEU A 16 -10.56 1.84 1.78
C LEU A 16 -11.21 1.14 0.57
N ARG A 17 -12.51 1.33 0.37
CA ARG A 17 -13.20 0.78 -0.81
C ARG A 17 -12.61 1.30 -2.10
N LYS A 18 -12.41 2.61 -2.25
CA LYS A 18 -11.80 3.22 -3.44
C LYS A 18 -10.37 2.71 -3.67
N TRP A 19 -9.61 2.55 -2.59
CA TRP A 19 -8.25 2.03 -2.67
C TRP A 19 -8.22 0.56 -3.11
N LEU A 20 -9.14 -0.28 -2.60
CA LEU A 20 -9.30 -1.69 -3.02
C LEU A 20 -9.71 -1.78 -4.50
N VAL A 21 -10.64 -0.94 -4.96
CA VAL A 21 -11.00 -0.85 -6.40
C VAL A 21 -9.78 -0.48 -7.22
N GLY A 22 -8.99 0.52 -6.81
CA GLY A 22 -7.75 0.90 -7.48
C GLY A 22 -6.71 -0.22 -7.51
N MET A 23 -6.62 -1.02 -6.44
CA MET A 23 -5.74 -2.19 -6.36
C MET A 23 -6.15 -3.25 -7.39
N LEU A 24 -7.43 -3.61 -7.45
CA LEU A 24 -7.93 -4.59 -8.41
C LEU A 24 -7.85 -4.09 -9.85
N ALA A 25 -8.12 -2.81 -10.09
CA ALA A 25 -7.95 -2.21 -11.41
C ALA A 25 -6.49 -2.31 -11.89
N GLY A 26 -5.51 -2.05 -11.02
CA GLY A 26 -4.09 -2.20 -11.33
C GLY A 26 -3.66 -3.65 -11.63
N TRP A 27 -4.41 -4.65 -11.16
CA TRP A 27 -4.13 -6.07 -11.46
C TRP A 27 -4.79 -6.56 -12.74
N THR A 28 -5.88 -5.93 -13.18
CA THR A 28 -6.79 -6.46 -14.21
C THR A 28 -6.89 -5.59 -15.45
N LEU A 29 -6.46 -4.34 -15.39
CA LEU A 29 -6.52 -3.40 -16.49
C LEU A 29 -5.12 -2.92 -16.86
N ASP A 30 -4.86 -2.81 -18.15
CA ASP A 30 -3.64 -2.21 -18.66
C ASP A 30 -3.62 -0.70 -18.36
N ASP A 31 -2.43 -0.15 -18.16
CA ASP A 31 -2.17 1.28 -17.96
C ASP A 31 -2.89 1.92 -16.75
N VAL A 32 -3.32 1.11 -15.78
CA VAL A 32 -3.94 1.56 -14.55
C VAL A 32 -3.04 1.27 -13.37
N VAL A 33 -2.76 2.28 -12.55
CA VAL A 33 -2.04 2.12 -11.28
C VAL A 33 -2.80 2.77 -10.14
N ASN A 34 -2.69 2.21 -8.95
CA ASN A 34 -3.24 2.79 -7.74
C ASN A 34 -2.30 3.90 -7.21
N ASN A 35 -2.61 5.13 -7.56
CA ASN A 35 -1.76 6.31 -7.31
C ASN A 35 -1.74 6.80 -5.85
N VAL A 36 -2.35 6.06 -4.93
CA VAL A 36 -2.46 6.45 -3.52
C VAL A 36 -1.99 5.35 -2.59
N ILE A 37 -1.41 5.77 -1.48
CA ILE A 37 -0.90 4.92 -0.42
C ILE A 37 -1.84 5.01 0.77
N ILE A 38 -2.44 3.89 1.17
CA ILE A 38 -3.19 3.83 2.42
C ILE A 38 -2.20 3.71 3.58
N VAL A 39 -2.33 4.56 4.60
CA VAL A 39 -1.39 4.62 5.72
C VAL A 39 -2.12 4.41 7.04
N LEU A 40 -1.76 3.36 7.75
CA LEU A 40 -2.26 3.10 9.11
C LEU A 40 -1.26 3.63 10.13
N ILE A 41 -1.72 4.57 10.96
CA ILE A 41 -0.92 5.24 11.97
C ILE A 41 -1.41 4.81 13.36
N GLY A 42 -0.49 4.49 14.25
CA GLY A 42 -0.84 4.09 15.62
C GLY A 42 0.29 3.34 16.30
N ALA A 43 0.06 2.96 17.57
CA ALA A 43 1.07 2.33 18.42
C ALA A 43 1.73 1.11 17.76
N GLN A 44 3.00 0.92 18.04
CA GLN A 44 3.73 -0.28 17.63
C GLN A 44 3.05 -1.54 18.21
N GLY A 45 3.05 -2.63 17.44
CA GLY A 45 2.42 -3.89 17.89
C GLY A 45 0.89 -3.91 17.81
N SER A 46 0.22 -2.86 17.31
CA SER A 46 -1.25 -2.80 17.21
C SER A 46 -1.85 -3.67 16.08
N GLY A 47 -1.04 -4.45 15.36
CA GLY A 47 -1.51 -5.37 14.32
C GLY A 47 -1.70 -4.76 12.92
N LYS A 48 -1.24 -3.52 12.67
CA LYS A 48 -1.39 -2.81 11.39
C LYS A 48 -0.85 -3.61 10.20
N SER A 49 0.41 -4.06 10.28
CA SER A 49 1.07 -4.81 9.20
C SER A 49 0.38 -6.14 8.93
N THR A 50 -0.01 -6.85 9.98
CA THR A 50 -0.77 -8.10 9.87
C THR A 50 -2.12 -7.87 9.20
N TRP A 51 -2.84 -6.81 9.58
CA TRP A 51 -4.12 -6.47 8.99
C TRP A 51 -3.99 -6.18 7.49
N ILE A 52 -2.97 -5.40 7.09
CA ILE A 52 -2.69 -5.09 5.68
C ILE A 52 -2.34 -6.36 4.90
N ALA A 53 -1.45 -7.20 5.44
CA ALA A 53 -1.05 -8.45 4.79
C ALA A 53 -2.24 -9.39 4.54
N MET A 54 -3.20 -9.39 5.45
CA MET A 54 -4.40 -10.21 5.36
C MET A 54 -5.51 -9.61 4.50
N LEU A 55 -5.32 -8.43 3.88
CA LEU A 55 -6.21 -7.97 2.81
C LEU A 55 -6.15 -8.89 1.60
N LEU A 56 -5.01 -9.54 1.35
CA LEU A 56 -4.91 -10.57 0.32
C LEU A 56 -5.44 -11.92 0.85
N PRO A 57 -6.33 -12.59 0.08
CA PRO A 57 -6.77 -13.93 0.42
C PRO A 57 -5.58 -14.92 0.41
N PRO A 58 -5.71 -16.08 1.08
CA PRO A 58 -4.61 -17.03 1.22
C PRO A 58 -3.89 -17.36 -0.10
N GLU A 59 -4.65 -17.49 -1.19
CA GLU A 59 -4.16 -17.85 -2.53
C GLU A 59 -3.28 -16.76 -3.15
N LEU A 60 -3.50 -15.49 -2.79
CA LEU A 60 -2.78 -14.34 -3.32
C LEU A 60 -1.69 -13.83 -2.38
N ARG A 61 -1.51 -14.39 -1.18
CA ARG A 61 -0.51 -13.91 -0.20
C ARG A 61 0.93 -14.03 -0.70
N GLN A 62 1.23 -14.89 -1.64
CA GLN A 62 2.52 -14.95 -2.31
C GLN A 62 2.86 -13.67 -3.08
N TYR A 63 1.88 -12.84 -3.40
CA TYR A 63 2.05 -11.54 -4.07
C TYR A 63 2.06 -10.36 -3.09
N PHE A 64 2.24 -10.63 -1.81
CA PHE A 64 2.46 -9.62 -0.78
C PHE A 64 3.95 -9.44 -0.52
N TYR A 65 4.40 -8.20 -0.58
CA TYR A 65 5.79 -7.84 -0.29
C TYR A 65 5.86 -6.84 0.85
N THR A 66 6.77 -7.04 1.81
CA THR A 66 7.04 -6.10 2.89
C THR A 66 8.42 -5.50 2.72
N LYS A 67 8.48 -4.19 2.59
CA LYS A 67 9.71 -3.42 2.69
C LYS A 67 9.89 -2.98 4.15
N THR A 68 10.75 -3.70 4.86
CA THR A 68 11.02 -3.49 6.29
C THR A 68 12.02 -2.37 6.58
N ASN A 69 12.82 -1.99 5.59
CA ASN A 69 13.76 -0.89 5.73
C ASN A 69 13.16 0.38 5.15
N ALA A 70 12.90 1.36 6.01
CA ALA A 70 12.58 2.72 5.64
C ALA A 70 13.78 3.42 4.97
N SER A 71 14.32 2.80 3.93
CA SER A 71 15.45 3.29 3.17
C SER A 71 15.04 3.55 1.72
N ARG A 72 15.94 4.17 0.98
CA ARG A 72 15.80 4.41 -0.45
C ARG A 72 15.27 3.18 -1.19
N LEU A 73 14.33 3.39 -2.11
CA LEU A 73 13.92 2.38 -3.06
C LEU A 73 15.11 2.00 -3.96
N THR A 74 15.40 0.72 -4.03
CA THR A 74 16.43 0.15 -4.89
C THR A 74 15.84 -0.26 -6.23
N LYS A 75 16.69 -0.64 -7.20
CA LYS A 75 16.22 -1.23 -8.45
C LYS A 75 15.43 -2.52 -8.24
N ASP A 76 15.84 -3.33 -7.27
CA ASP A 76 15.14 -4.56 -6.93
C ASP A 76 13.74 -4.25 -6.35
N ASP A 77 13.61 -3.20 -5.54
CA ASP A 77 12.29 -2.74 -5.07
C ASP A 77 11.40 -2.26 -6.23
N LEU A 78 11.98 -1.65 -7.29
CA LEU A 78 11.20 -1.27 -8.47
C LEU A 78 10.72 -2.51 -9.25
N LEU A 79 11.54 -3.56 -9.38
CA LEU A 79 11.13 -4.82 -10.00
C LEU A 79 10.00 -5.51 -9.24
N VAL A 80 9.97 -5.35 -7.90
CA VAL A 80 8.85 -5.82 -7.06
C VAL A 80 7.52 -5.25 -7.51
N LEU A 81 7.49 -3.98 -7.96
CA LEU A 81 6.25 -3.31 -8.39
C LEU A 81 5.58 -3.96 -9.60
N ALA A 82 6.35 -4.68 -10.42
CA ALA A 82 5.84 -5.42 -11.58
C ALA A 82 5.52 -6.90 -11.26
N THR A 83 5.79 -7.35 -10.04
CA THR A 83 5.69 -8.78 -9.67
C THR A 83 4.70 -9.03 -8.54
N TYR A 84 4.61 -8.10 -7.60
CA TYR A 84 3.76 -8.21 -6.42
C TYR A 84 2.53 -7.32 -6.52
N GLY A 85 1.40 -7.79 -6.04
CA GLY A 85 0.13 -7.05 -6.11
C GLY A 85 -0.03 -6.02 -4.98
N LEU A 86 0.61 -6.24 -3.84
CA LEU A 86 0.54 -5.36 -2.67
C LEU A 86 1.91 -5.23 -2.00
N MET A 87 2.40 -4.00 -1.90
CA MET A 87 3.64 -3.64 -1.21
C MET A 87 3.34 -2.87 0.07
N LEU A 88 3.81 -3.39 1.20
CA LEU A 88 3.77 -2.71 2.49
C LEU A 88 5.10 -2.02 2.76
N CYS A 89 5.05 -0.71 3.01
CA CYS A 89 6.17 0.08 3.51
C CYS A 89 5.99 0.31 5.02
N GLU A 90 6.85 -0.28 5.83
CA GLU A 90 6.77 -0.11 7.28
C GLU A 90 7.52 1.14 7.74
N GLU A 91 7.05 1.73 8.85
CA GLU A 91 7.71 2.84 9.57
C GLU A 91 7.99 4.07 8.71
N LEU A 92 6.99 4.56 7.95
CA LEU A 92 7.13 5.76 7.11
C LEU A 92 7.67 6.98 7.88
N ASP A 93 7.35 7.08 9.16
CA ASP A 93 7.77 8.17 10.04
C ASP A 93 9.29 8.17 10.33
N THR A 94 10.01 7.12 9.98
CA THR A 94 11.47 7.04 10.05
C THR A 94 12.16 7.43 8.74
N MET A 95 11.41 7.53 7.63
CA MET A 95 11.95 7.87 6.31
C MET A 95 12.36 9.34 6.21
N LYS A 96 13.46 9.57 5.50
CA LYS A 96 13.89 10.94 5.16
C LYS A 96 12.99 11.56 4.09
N PRO A 97 12.87 12.89 4.00
CA PRO A 97 12.05 13.54 2.96
C PRO A 97 12.40 13.13 1.53
N SER A 98 13.68 12.88 1.24
CA SER A 98 14.14 12.41 -0.08
C SER A 98 13.64 11.00 -0.41
N GLU A 99 13.52 10.12 0.58
CA GLU A 99 13.03 8.74 0.44
C GLU A 99 11.51 8.74 0.25
N LEU A 100 10.79 9.57 1.01
CA LEU A 100 9.35 9.79 0.82
C LEU A 100 9.05 10.32 -0.59
N ASN A 101 9.88 11.22 -1.12
CA ASN A 101 9.72 11.72 -2.48
C ASN A 101 9.97 10.64 -3.54
N GLN A 102 10.93 9.74 -3.32
CA GLN A 102 11.13 8.58 -4.20
C GLN A 102 9.93 7.62 -4.16
N LEU A 103 9.37 7.36 -2.98
CA LEU A 103 8.18 6.54 -2.83
C LEU A 103 6.98 7.17 -3.55
N LYS A 104 6.77 8.50 -3.40
CA LYS A 104 5.74 9.26 -4.13
C LYS A 104 5.90 9.14 -5.66
N ALA A 105 7.13 9.15 -6.16
CA ALA A 105 7.40 8.97 -7.58
C ALA A 105 7.08 7.55 -8.02
N ALA A 106 7.54 6.54 -7.29
CA ALA A 106 7.31 5.13 -7.60
C ALA A 106 5.82 4.78 -7.68
N VAL A 107 5.01 5.27 -6.75
CA VAL A 107 3.55 5.03 -6.71
C VAL A 107 2.83 5.48 -7.98
N THR A 108 3.38 6.45 -8.71
CA THR A 108 2.75 7.01 -9.92
C THR A 108 3.38 6.54 -11.23
N MET A 109 4.38 5.66 -11.18
CA MET A 109 4.94 5.03 -12.39
C MET A 109 3.88 4.13 -13.02
N LEU A 110 3.67 4.22 -14.33
CA LEU A 110 2.80 3.30 -15.06
C LEU A 110 3.53 2.00 -15.41
N THR A 111 4.82 2.11 -15.66
CA THR A 111 5.67 1.02 -16.12
C THR A 111 7.01 1.01 -15.39
N ILE A 112 7.61 -0.14 -15.35
CA ILE A 112 8.91 -0.39 -14.75
C ILE A 112 9.87 -0.82 -15.85
N ASP A 113 10.78 0.08 -16.22
CA ASP A 113 11.79 -0.12 -17.27
C ASP A 113 13.15 -0.44 -16.66
N GLU A 114 13.21 -1.53 -15.91
CA GLU A 114 14.42 -1.93 -15.18
C GLU A 114 14.95 -3.27 -15.68
N ARG A 115 16.28 -3.38 -15.66
CA ARG A 115 16.97 -4.61 -15.99
C ARG A 115 17.06 -5.50 -14.76
N ALA A 116 16.47 -6.69 -14.85
CA ALA A 116 16.65 -7.71 -13.81
C ALA A 116 18.13 -8.15 -13.69
N ALA A 117 18.50 -8.70 -12.54
CA ALA A 117 19.84 -9.25 -12.35
C ALA A 117 20.13 -10.29 -13.44
N TYR A 118 21.32 -10.21 -14.02
CA TYR A 118 21.80 -11.09 -15.11
C TYR A 118 21.03 -10.98 -16.45
N ALA A 119 20.02 -10.13 -16.59
CA ALA A 119 19.38 -9.87 -17.87
C ALA A 119 20.30 -9.02 -18.77
N HIS A 120 20.23 -9.23 -20.09
CA HIS A 120 21.02 -8.45 -21.03
C HIS A 120 20.40 -7.08 -21.34
N PHE A 121 19.06 -6.99 -21.29
CA PHE A 121 18.30 -5.80 -21.64
C PHE A 121 17.32 -5.42 -20.52
N ALA A 122 16.95 -4.13 -20.45
CA ALA A 122 15.80 -3.68 -19.69
C ALA A 122 14.52 -4.21 -20.35
N GLU A 123 13.57 -4.61 -19.52
CA GLU A 123 12.25 -5.04 -19.99
C GLU A 123 11.21 -4.05 -19.51
N HIS A 124 10.26 -3.77 -20.39
CA HIS A 124 9.11 -2.96 -20.12
C HIS A 124 8.04 -3.80 -19.42
N ARG A 125 7.76 -3.52 -18.16
CA ARG A 125 6.80 -4.28 -17.35
C ARG A 125 5.70 -3.36 -16.81
N PRO A 126 4.44 -3.81 -16.78
CA PRO A 126 3.37 -3.04 -16.12
C PRO A 126 3.66 -2.92 -14.62
N HIS A 127 3.31 -1.79 -14.04
CA HIS A 127 3.28 -1.62 -12.59
C HIS A 127 1.93 -2.08 -12.06
N ILE A 128 1.91 -3.17 -11.30
CA ILE A 128 0.69 -3.78 -10.74
C ILE A 128 0.56 -3.59 -9.23
N ALA A 129 1.62 -3.20 -8.54
CA ALA A 129 1.62 -3.10 -7.09
C ALA A 129 0.79 -1.92 -6.59
N SER A 130 -0.09 -2.18 -5.64
CA SER A 130 -0.64 -1.13 -4.79
C SER A 130 0.19 -0.96 -3.53
N PHE A 131 0.20 0.25 -2.99
CA PHE A 131 0.98 0.56 -1.80
C PHE A 131 0.10 0.71 -0.56
N ALA A 132 0.54 0.09 0.51
CA ALA A 132 0.09 0.35 1.86
C ALA A 132 1.28 0.69 2.74
N ALA A 133 1.05 1.39 3.84
CA ALA A 133 2.13 1.74 4.74
C ALA A 133 1.69 1.79 6.20
N THR A 134 2.66 1.73 7.10
CA THR A 134 2.45 1.94 8.53
C THR A 134 3.36 3.04 9.06
N GLY A 135 2.91 3.70 10.11
CA GLY A 135 3.68 4.68 10.87
C GLY A 135 3.22 4.73 12.32
N ASN A 136 4.01 5.35 13.18
CA ASN A 136 3.66 5.53 14.59
C ASN A 136 3.10 6.94 14.85
N ASN A 137 3.41 7.92 13.97
CA ASN A 137 2.91 9.29 14.06
C ASN A 137 2.71 9.91 12.66
N VAL A 138 2.01 11.05 12.59
CA VAL A 138 1.69 11.78 11.35
C VAL A 138 2.77 12.77 10.91
N GLN A 139 3.89 12.87 11.57
CA GLN A 139 4.89 13.91 11.32
C GLN A 139 5.53 13.84 9.93
N PHE A 140 5.52 12.67 9.28
CA PHE A 140 6.01 12.51 7.91
C PHE A 140 5.17 13.30 6.87
N LEU A 141 3.96 13.74 7.22
CA LEU A 141 3.08 14.55 6.37
C LEU A 141 3.37 16.06 6.41
N SER A 142 4.52 16.47 6.90
CA SER A 142 4.90 17.87 7.04
C SER A 142 5.13 18.62 5.71
N ASP A 143 5.21 17.92 4.57
CA ASP A 143 5.35 18.54 3.25
C ASP A 143 3.98 18.91 2.67
N PRO A 144 3.65 20.22 2.56
CA PRO A 144 2.33 20.65 2.07
C PRO A 144 2.09 20.38 0.59
N THR A 145 3.13 20.07 -0.20
CA THR A 145 3.03 20.00 -1.66
C THR A 145 2.78 18.59 -2.22
N GLY A 146 2.99 17.56 -1.42
CA GLY A 146 2.97 16.16 -1.88
C GLY A 146 1.95 15.24 -1.20
N ASN A 147 1.07 15.77 -0.36
CA ASN A 147 0.23 14.96 0.53
C ASN A 147 -0.96 14.25 -0.15
N ARG A 148 -1.32 14.62 -1.38
CA ARG A 148 -2.46 14.02 -2.13
C ARG A 148 -2.35 12.52 -2.40
N ARG A 149 -1.15 11.94 -2.24
CA ARG A 149 -0.90 10.51 -2.44
C ARG A 149 -1.08 9.69 -1.16
N TRP A 150 -1.13 10.34 -0.02
CA TRP A 150 -1.25 9.70 1.27
C TRP A 150 -2.70 9.69 1.72
N LEU A 151 -3.18 8.52 2.14
CA LEU A 151 -4.47 8.35 2.82
C LEU A 151 -4.21 7.92 4.27
N PRO A 152 -3.85 8.86 5.16
CA PRO A 152 -3.50 8.54 6.54
C PRO A 152 -4.75 8.35 7.39
N PHE A 153 -4.75 7.28 8.18
CA PHE A 153 -5.78 7.01 9.17
C PHE A 153 -5.15 6.61 10.50
N GLU A 154 -5.49 7.34 11.55
CA GLU A 154 -5.09 6.97 12.90
C GLU A 154 -5.95 5.80 13.40
N VAL A 155 -5.27 4.72 13.76
CA VAL A 155 -5.90 3.50 14.25
C VAL A 155 -6.08 3.59 15.76
N GLU A 156 -7.29 3.41 16.22
CA GLU A 156 -7.62 3.28 17.64
C GLU A 156 -7.49 1.82 18.09
N SER A 157 -8.07 0.90 17.33
CA SER A 157 -7.99 -0.54 17.58
C SER A 157 -8.10 -1.33 16.27
N ILE A 158 -7.49 -2.49 16.23
CA ILE A 158 -7.61 -3.46 15.13
C ILE A 158 -8.14 -4.76 15.68
N LEU A 159 -9.27 -5.23 15.13
CA LEU A 159 -9.69 -6.60 15.31
C LEU A 159 -8.73 -7.51 14.56
N SER A 160 -8.20 -8.51 15.23
CA SER A 160 -7.28 -9.46 14.62
C SER A 160 -7.98 -10.19 13.46
N PRO A 161 -7.48 -10.09 12.20
CA PRO A 161 -8.09 -10.83 11.10
C PRO A 161 -7.92 -12.35 11.23
N ARG A 162 -7.10 -12.83 12.17
CA ARG A 162 -6.98 -14.26 12.49
C ARG A 162 -8.16 -14.77 13.28
N GLU A 163 -8.72 -13.92 14.15
CA GLU A 163 -9.90 -14.22 14.96
C GLU A 163 -11.20 -13.80 14.27
N HIS A 164 -11.11 -12.77 13.43
CA HIS A 164 -12.21 -12.21 12.64
C HIS A 164 -11.81 -12.18 11.16
N PRO A 165 -11.84 -13.32 10.46
CA PRO A 165 -11.40 -13.41 9.07
C PRO A 165 -12.26 -12.56 8.14
N PHE A 166 -11.63 -12.04 7.09
CA PHE A 166 -12.33 -11.29 6.05
C PHE A 166 -13.20 -12.22 5.20
N ASP A 167 -14.37 -11.73 4.82
CA ASP A 167 -15.19 -12.33 3.78
C ASP A 167 -14.65 -11.91 2.40
N TYR A 168 -13.58 -12.58 1.96
CA TYR A 168 -12.90 -12.26 0.72
C TYR A 168 -13.82 -12.29 -0.51
N PRO A 169 -14.66 -13.31 -0.72
CA PRO A 169 -15.58 -13.34 -1.85
C PRO A 169 -16.44 -12.09 -1.93
N HIS A 170 -16.99 -11.66 -0.80
CA HIS A 170 -17.84 -10.48 -0.75
C HIS A 170 -17.08 -9.18 -0.98
N ILE A 171 -15.90 -9.01 -0.33
CA ILE A 171 -15.05 -7.82 -0.48
C ILE A 171 -14.60 -7.65 -1.93
N TYR A 172 -14.10 -8.72 -2.55
CA TYR A 172 -13.58 -8.67 -3.91
C TYR A 172 -14.70 -8.55 -4.95
N ALA A 173 -15.86 -9.20 -4.74
CA ALA A 173 -17.03 -8.99 -5.58
C ALA A 173 -17.51 -7.54 -5.58
N GLN A 174 -17.57 -6.90 -4.40
CA GLN A 174 -17.94 -5.48 -4.31
C GLN A 174 -16.94 -4.54 -4.99
N ALA A 175 -15.68 -4.90 -5.05
CA ALA A 175 -14.66 -4.06 -5.64
C ALA A 175 -14.52 -4.25 -7.16
N LEU A 176 -15.08 -5.36 -7.71
CA LEU A 176 -15.11 -5.66 -9.14
C LEU A 176 -16.39 -5.16 -9.84
N HIS A 177 -17.43 -4.78 -9.07
CA HIS A 177 -18.67 -4.19 -9.56
C HIS A 177 -18.66 -2.66 -9.45
#